data_f2e43081f4823dd88c4f8bf89920e861
#
_entry.id   f2e43081f4823dd88c4f8bf89920e861
#
_cell.length_a   1.000
_cell.length_b   1.000
_cell.length_c   1.000
_cell.angle_alpha   90.00
_cell.angle_beta   90.00
_cell.angle_gamma   90.00
#
_symmetry.space_group_name_H-M   'P 1'
#
loop_
_entity.id
_entity.type
_entity.pdbx_description
1 polymer ?
#
loop_
_entity_poly.entity_id
_entity_poly.type
_entity_poly.pdbx_seq_one_letter_code
_entity_poly.pdbx_strand_id
1 'polypeptide(L)'
;FLYDNKLIQRLRENLMKNFRFENIALISTKILSSQSYYHSFLTKLISDRCVISNKGQEANYLFPLYLYPDENSLTNEPVPNFNMDIIKDIEKSLNLNFGNWTFSQRVQSTRVQSLEKIGGTEVPLPKEKIGGSEVLLPKKEFQALDLFDYIYAVLHSPSYREKYKEFLKIDFPRVPYPKPETFWQLVSLGGKLRSLHLLEDTSLDERIIDIKGEGELLIKNSLNKKDFSIEDEKVELRLNDEVSVVNIPLVAWEFYIGGYQPAQKWLKDRVGRVLNRADMKHYNRIINALCKTDLIMKKIDEVL
;
A
#
# COMPACT_ATOMS: atom_id res chain seq x y z
N PHE A 1 15.25 12.71 8.41
CA PHE A 1 15.57 11.67 9.39
C PHE A 1 17.06 11.76 9.65
N LEU A 2 17.45 12.21 10.85
CA LEU A 2 18.83 12.11 11.32
C LEU A 2 19.05 10.65 11.73
N TYR A 3 19.79 9.95 10.91
CA TYR A 3 20.23 8.60 11.16
C TYR A 3 21.35 8.65 12.21
N ASP A 4 21.02 8.44 13.47
CA ASP A 4 22.00 8.41 14.56
C ASP A 4 22.34 6.95 14.90
N ASN A 5 23.58 6.54 14.62
CA ASN A 5 24.11 5.22 14.92
C ASN A 5 23.98 4.84 16.40
N LYS A 6 23.86 5.83 17.29
CA LYS A 6 23.70 5.63 18.73
C LYS A 6 22.26 5.23 19.12
N LEU A 7 21.28 5.48 18.25
CA LEU A 7 19.88 5.16 18.49
C LEU A 7 19.45 3.81 17.89
N ILE A 8 20.29 3.19 17.06
CA ILE A 8 19.97 1.95 16.36
C ILE A 8 20.84 0.81 16.85
N GLN A 9 20.24 -0.16 17.52
CA GLN A 9 20.93 -1.30 18.12
C GLN A 9 21.57 -2.24 17.09
N ARG A 10 21.01 -2.35 15.86
CA ARG A 10 21.52 -3.20 14.77
C ARG A 10 21.38 -2.50 13.44
N LEU A 11 22.43 -1.85 13.05
CA LEU A 11 22.56 -1.20 11.75
C LEU A 11 22.54 -2.23 10.60
N ARG A 12 21.67 -1.98 9.60
CA ARG A 12 21.69 -2.70 8.33
C ARG A 12 21.92 -1.68 7.21
N GLU A 13 23.12 -1.15 7.15
CA GLU A 13 23.50 -0.06 6.22
C GLU A 13 23.15 -0.39 4.78
N ASN A 14 23.43 -1.62 4.33
CA ASN A 14 23.12 -2.08 2.97
C ASN A 14 21.64 -2.03 2.61
N LEU A 15 20.73 -2.15 3.58
CA LEU A 15 19.29 -1.97 3.35
C LEU A 15 18.90 -0.51 3.49
N MET A 16 19.39 0.14 4.54
CA MET A 16 18.97 1.49 4.95
C MET A 16 19.45 2.57 3.98
N LYS A 17 20.60 2.37 3.30
CA LYS A 17 21.07 3.29 2.25
C LYS A 17 20.05 3.50 1.15
N ASN A 18 19.23 2.48 0.85
CA ASN A 18 18.20 2.56 -0.18
C ASN A 18 17.02 3.47 0.19
N PHE A 19 16.94 3.95 1.44
CA PHE A 19 15.94 4.90 1.93
C PHE A 19 16.49 6.29 2.24
N ARG A 20 17.75 6.56 1.90
CA ARG A 20 18.32 7.91 1.99
C ARG A 20 17.71 8.85 0.96
N PHE A 21 17.20 8.30 -0.14
CA PHE A 21 16.54 9.00 -1.23
C PHE A 21 15.11 8.49 -1.39
N GLU A 22 14.35 9.10 -2.28
CA GLU A 22 12.99 8.69 -2.55
C GLU A 22 12.94 7.24 -3.07
N ASN A 23 12.26 6.39 -2.34
CA ASN A 23 12.08 4.97 -2.68
C ASN A 23 10.76 4.45 -2.09
N ILE A 24 10.35 3.30 -2.58
CA ILE A 24 9.24 2.54 -2.02
C ILE A 24 9.71 1.10 -1.82
N ALA A 25 9.25 0.46 -0.77
CA ALA A 25 9.53 -0.96 -0.54
C ALA A 25 8.25 -1.74 -0.26
N LEU A 26 8.22 -2.96 -0.75
CA LEU A 26 7.30 -3.99 -0.30
C LEU A 26 7.81 -4.56 1.03
N ILE A 27 6.91 -4.68 1.99
CA ILE A 27 7.15 -5.40 3.24
C ILE A 27 6.40 -6.72 3.17
N SER A 28 7.08 -7.81 3.46
CA SER A 28 6.47 -9.14 3.55
C SER A 28 7.15 -9.97 4.63
N THR A 29 6.61 -11.14 4.92
CA THR A 29 7.20 -12.11 5.85
C THR A 29 7.46 -13.44 5.15
N LYS A 30 8.45 -14.20 5.65
CA LYS A 30 8.75 -15.53 5.13
C LYS A 30 7.95 -16.62 5.84
N ILE A 31 7.70 -16.45 7.12
CA ILE A 31 7.02 -17.46 7.96
C ILE A 31 5.85 -16.77 8.65
N LEU A 32 4.72 -17.46 8.69
CA LEU A 32 3.49 -16.94 9.24
C LEU A 32 2.96 -17.88 10.31
N SER A 33 2.65 -17.35 11.50
CA SER A 33 1.97 -18.10 12.57
C SER A 33 0.44 -17.98 12.49
N SER A 34 -0.08 -17.00 11.75
CA SER A 34 -1.52 -16.79 11.57
C SER A 34 -2.10 -17.72 10.51
N GLN A 35 -3.42 -17.98 10.58
CA GLN A 35 -4.10 -18.86 9.63
C GLN A 35 -4.25 -18.23 8.23
N SER A 36 -4.31 -16.90 8.15
CA SER A 36 -4.59 -16.17 6.91
C SER A 36 -3.48 -15.19 6.60
N TYR A 37 -3.17 -15.05 5.31
CA TYR A 37 -2.14 -14.15 4.83
C TYR A 37 -2.70 -12.75 4.53
N TYR A 38 -2.30 -11.77 5.34
CA TYR A 38 -2.59 -10.34 5.17
C TYR A 38 -1.31 -9.51 5.27
N HIS A 39 -0.16 -10.11 4.94
CA HIS A 39 1.17 -9.65 5.33
C HIS A 39 1.94 -9.04 4.17
N SER A 40 1.26 -8.21 3.37
CA SER A 40 1.88 -7.39 2.31
C SER A 40 1.58 -5.93 2.56
N PHE A 41 2.63 -5.13 2.75
CA PHE A 41 2.56 -3.71 3.07
C PHE A 41 3.49 -2.93 2.14
N LEU A 42 3.30 -1.62 2.14
CA LEU A 42 4.20 -0.68 1.49
C LEU A 42 4.77 0.30 2.50
N THR A 43 5.98 0.76 2.23
CA THR A 43 6.60 1.85 2.99
C THR A 43 7.51 2.69 2.12
N LYS A 44 7.57 3.98 2.41
CA LYS A 44 8.60 4.91 1.94
C LYS A 44 9.68 5.13 2.99
N LEU A 45 9.55 4.49 4.14
CA LEU A 45 10.41 4.66 5.30
C LEU A 45 11.03 3.33 5.73
N ILE A 46 12.07 3.42 6.53
CA ILE A 46 12.62 2.27 7.24
C ILE A 46 11.58 1.78 8.23
N SER A 47 11.34 0.48 8.28
CA SER A 47 10.39 -0.13 9.21
C SER A 47 11.09 -0.89 10.33
N ASP A 48 10.42 -1.01 11.46
CA ASP A 48 10.83 -1.92 12.53
C ASP A 48 10.75 -3.39 12.08
N ARG A 49 11.44 -4.27 12.81
CA ARG A 49 11.54 -5.70 12.52
C ARG A 49 10.19 -6.43 12.54
N CYS A 50 9.24 -6.01 13.36
CA CYS A 50 7.99 -6.71 13.62
C CYS A 50 6.75 -5.87 13.35
N VAL A 51 6.77 -5.01 12.31
CA VAL A 51 5.64 -4.12 11.97
C VAL A 51 4.42 -4.88 11.45
N ILE A 52 4.63 -6.08 10.90
CA ILE A 52 3.57 -6.87 10.25
C ILE A 52 2.65 -7.58 11.27
N SER A 53 3.18 -8.00 12.40
CA SER A 53 2.43 -8.77 13.39
C SER A 53 2.72 -8.29 14.80
N ASN A 54 1.65 -8.12 15.57
CA ASN A 54 1.72 -7.77 17.00
C ASN A 54 1.46 -8.97 17.92
N LYS A 55 1.14 -10.14 17.36
CA LYS A 55 0.85 -11.38 18.11
C LYS A 55 1.99 -12.40 18.03
N GLY A 56 2.63 -12.48 16.87
CA GLY A 56 3.80 -13.32 16.65
C GLY A 56 5.05 -12.42 16.56
N GLN A 57 6.22 -13.00 16.74
CA GLN A 57 7.49 -12.30 16.51
C GLN A 57 7.98 -12.51 15.07
N GLU A 58 7.04 -12.56 14.12
CA GLU A 58 7.40 -12.72 12.71
C GLU A 58 8.22 -11.52 12.24
N ALA A 59 9.43 -11.84 11.80
CA ALA A 59 10.28 -10.83 11.19
C ALA A 59 9.75 -10.45 9.81
N ASN A 60 9.63 -9.16 9.56
CA ASN A 60 9.37 -8.67 8.23
C ASN A 60 10.66 -8.40 7.47
N TYR A 61 10.54 -8.48 6.15
CA TYR A 61 11.59 -8.22 5.18
C TYR A 61 11.14 -7.06 4.29
N LEU A 62 12.08 -6.15 4.02
CA LEU A 62 11.86 -5.02 3.13
C LEU A 62 12.50 -5.33 1.78
N PHE A 63 11.72 -5.16 0.73
CA PHE A 63 12.15 -5.28 -0.66
C PHE A 63 12.04 -3.89 -1.32
N PRO A 64 13.10 -3.07 -1.26
CA PRO A 64 13.08 -1.76 -1.90
C PRO A 64 12.95 -1.93 -3.41
N LEU A 65 12.20 -1.03 -4.07
CA LEU A 65 12.02 -1.06 -5.52
C LEU A 65 13.32 -0.76 -6.25
N TYR A 66 14.13 0.15 -5.71
CA TYR A 66 15.41 0.53 -6.26
C TYR A 66 16.53 0.28 -5.26
N LEU A 67 17.66 -0.20 -5.77
CA LEU A 67 18.92 -0.31 -5.03
C LEU A 67 19.81 0.87 -5.39
N TYR A 68 20.20 1.64 -4.38
CA TYR A 68 21.11 2.75 -4.54
C TYR A 68 22.57 2.27 -4.43
N PRO A 69 23.47 2.79 -5.28
CA PRO A 69 24.89 2.43 -5.23
C PRO A 69 25.53 2.87 -3.92
N ASP A 70 26.70 2.30 -3.64
CA ASP A 70 27.53 2.75 -2.51
C ASP A 70 28.18 4.11 -2.82
N GLU A 71 28.59 4.84 -1.78
CA GLU A 71 29.17 6.18 -1.89
C GLU A 71 30.43 6.22 -2.77
N ASN A 72 31.11 5.09 -2.94
CA ASN A 72 32.31 4.93 -3.78
C ASN A 72 32.01 4.38 -5.19
N SER A 73 30.75 4.27 -5.57
CA SER A 73 30.37 3.76 -6.88
C SER A 73 30.65 4.80 -7.97
N LEU A 74 31.07 4.33 -9.14
CA LEU A 74 31.28 5.17 -10.33
C LEU A 74 29.97 5.74 -10.90
N THR A 75 28.83 5.15 -10.54
CA THR A 75 27.50 5.60 -10.98
C THR A 75 26.65 5.93 -9.75
N ASN A 76 25.97 7.07 -9.77
CA ASN A 76 25.04 7.48 -8.71
C ASN A 76 23.59 7.09 -9.00
N GLU A 77 23.34 6.35 -10.08
CA GLU A 77 21.99 6.00 -10.49
C GLU A 77 21.50 4.72 -9.81
N PRO A 78 20.29 4.74 -9.23
CA PRO A 78 19.69 3.55 -8.64
C PRO A 78 19.26 2.57 -9.72
N VAL A 79 19.39 1.27 -9.42
CA VAL A 79 18.96 0.18 -10.30
C VAL A 79 17.70 -0.50 -9.77
N PRO A 80 16.76 -0.93 -10.63
CA PRO A 80 15.60 -1.73 -10.20
C PRO A 80 16.04 -3.00 -9.49
N ASN A 81 15.39 -3.31 -8.36
CA ASN A 81 15.68 -4.49 -7.55
C ASN A 81 14.93 -5.73 -8.08
N PHE A 82 15.20 -6.10 -9.33
CA PHE A 82 14.64 -7.28 -9.97
C PHE A 82 15.74 -8.19 -10.54
N ASN A 83 15.44 -9.49 -10.61
CA ASN A 83 16.28 -10.42 -11.34
C ASN A 83 16.07 -10.20 -12.86
N MET A 84 17.12 -9.79 -13.55
CA MET A 84 17.06 -9.44 -14.98
C MET A 84 16.74 -10.61 -15.89
N ASP A 85 17.04 -11.86 -15.50
CA ASP A 85 16.65 -13.02 -16.29
C ASP A 85 15.14 -13.26 -16.21
N ILE A 86 14.54 -13.06 -15.04
CA ILE A 86 13.07 -13.08 -14.86
C ILE A 86 12.43 -11.95 -15.66
N ILE A 87 13.03 -10.75 -15.66
CA ILE A 87 12.52 -9.62 -16.46
C ILE A 87 12.48 -9.99 -17.95
N LYS A 88 13.54 -10.61 -18.50
CA LYS A 88 13.55 -11.06 -19.90
C LYS A 88 12.44 -12.06 -20.23
N ASP A 89 12.10 -12.94 -19.29
CA ASP A 89 10.99 -13.87 -19.47
C ASP A 89 9.64 -13.16 -19.42
N ILE A 90 9.49 -12.16 -18.57
CA ILE A 90 8.30 -11.29 -18.52
C ILE A 90 8.16 -10.48 -19.82
N GLU A 91 9.25 -9.89 -20.33
CA GLU A 91 9.26 -9.18 -21.62
C GLU A 91 8.72 -10.06 -22.76
N LYS A 92 9.21 -11.30 -22.83
CA LYS A 92 8.73 -12.28 -23.82
C LYS A 92 7.25 -12.62 -23.63
N SER A 93 6.82 -12.85 -22.38
CA SER A 93 5.44 -13.19 -22.06
C SER A 93 4.47 -12.06 -22.41
N LEU A 94 4.86 -10.82 -22.12
CA LEU A 94 4.04 -9.65 -22.38
C LEU A 94 4.16 -9.10 -23.80
N ASN A 95 5.18 -9.49 -24.55
CA ASN A 95 5.62 -8.85 -25.80
C ASN A 95 5.82 -7.32 -25.61
N LEU A 96 6.45 -6.95 -24.51
CA LEU A 96 6.77 -5.57 -24.12
C LEU A 96 8.24 -5.48 -23.72
N ASN A 97 8.86 -4.32 -23.90
CA ASN A 97 10.20 -4.06 -23.42
C ASN A 97 10.17 -3.56 -21.97
N PHE A 98 11.18 -3.91 -21.19
CA PHE A 98 11.41 -3.30 -19.88
C PHE A 98 12.11 -1.95 -20.08
N GLY A 99 11.41 -0.88 -19.73
CA GLY A 99 11.95 0.48 -19.87
C GLY A 99 13.02 0.75 -18.83
N ASN A 100 14.24 1.02 -19.30
CA ASN A 100 15.38 1.37 -18.46
C ASN A 100 15.40 2.88 -18.15
N TRP A 101 14.34 3.36 -17.46
CA TRP A 101 14.26 4.76 -17.11
C TRP A 101 15.18 5.07 -15.93
N THR A 102 16.07 6.04 -16.13
CA THR A 102 16.86 6.58 -15.02
C THR A 102 15.94 7.36 -14.07
N PHE A 103 16.31 7.42 -12.80
CA PHE A 103 15.58 8.18 -11.77
C PHE A 103 15.32 9.64 -12.19
N SER A 104 16.27 10.28 -12.88
CA SER A 104 16.17 11.63 -13.39
C SER A 104 15.03 11.83 -14.41
N GLN A 105 14.81 10.87 -15.29
CA GLN A 105 13.72 10.90 -16.29
C GLN A 105 12.35 10.72 -15.61
N ARG A 106 12.30 9.97 -14.51
CA ARG A 106 11.08 9.75 -13.73
C ARG A 106 10.60 11.01 -13.01
N VAL A 107 11.50 11.77 -12.40
CA VAL A 107 11.16 13.05 -11.72
C VAL A 107 10.55 14.03 -12.71
N GLN A 108 11.06 14.08 -13.95
CA GLN A 108 10.49 14.92 -15.00
C GLN A 108 9.10 14.45 -15.45
N SER A 109 8.90 13.14 -15.66
CA SER A 109 7.60 12.60 -16.08
C SER A 109 6.53 12.74 -14.99
N THR A 110 6.88 12.57 -13.73
CA THR A 110 5.97 12.78 -12.59
C THR A 110 5.63 14.25 -12.40
N ARG A 111 6.58 15.17 -12.66
CA ARG A 111 6.34 16.62 -12.64
C ARG A 111 5.41 17.08 -13.77
N VAL A 112 5.53 16.51 -14.96
CA VAL A 112 4.62 16.79 -16.09
C VAL A 112 3.22 16.24 -15.79
N GLN A 113 3.10 15.02 -15.24
CA GLN A 113 1.82 14.44 -14.86
C GLN A 113 1.14 15.16 -13.67
N SER A 114 1.90 15.75 -12.74
CA SER A 114 1.34 16.54 -11.64
C SER A 114 0.86 17.93 -12.05
N LEU A 115 1.31 18.45 -13.19
CA LEU A 115 0.82 19.71 -13.76
C LEU A 115 -0.46 19.52 -14.61
N GLU A 116 -0.73 18.30 -15.08
CA GLU A 116 -1.95 17.96 -15.83
C GLU A 116 -3.09 17.43 -14.95
N LYS A 117 -2.87 17.20 -13.66
CA LYS A 117 -3.89 16.75 -12.69
C LYS A 117 -4.60 17.91 -11.99
N ILE A 118 -5.35 18.69 -12.76
CA ILE A 118 -6.53 19.40 -12.26
C ILE A 118 -7.74 18.71 -12.91
N GLY A 119 -8.38 17.79 -12.19
CA GLY A 119 -9.55 17.05 -12.62
C GLY A 119 -9.30 15.55 -12.75
N GLY A 120 -9.98 14.77 -11.90
CA GLY A 120 -9.86 13.32 -11.81
C GLY A 120 -10.11 12.60 -13.12
N THR A 121 -9.55 11.40 -13.17
CA THR A 121 -9.73 10.30 -14.12
C THR A 121 -8.50 9.96 -14.97
N GLU A 122 -8.22 8.65 -14.97
CA GLU A 122 -7.43 7.85 -15.94
C GLU A 122 -6.07 8.42 -16.40
N VAL A 123 -5.02 7.63 -16.19
CA VAL A 123 -3.72 7.84 -16.85
C VAL A 123 -3.95 7.72 -18.36
N PRO A 124 -3.86 8.79 -19.14
CA PRO A 124 -4.06 8.70 -20.59
C PRO A 124 -2.92 7.88 -21.20
N LEU A 125 -3.27 6.85 -21.95
CA LEU A 125 -2.36 6.22 -22.90
C LEU A 125 -1.88 7.29 -23.90
N PRO A 126 -0.62 7.23 -24.37
CA PRO A 126 -0.12 8.13 -25.38
C PRO A 126 -1.03 8.08 -26.61
N LYS A 127 -1.49 9.23 -27.08
CA LYS A 127 -2.39 9.37 -28.21
C LYS A 127 -1.62 9.80 -29.45
N GLU A 128 -1.81 9.10 -30.56
CA GLU A 128 -1.37 9.56 -31.88
C GLU A 128 -2.58 9.95 -32.73
N LYS A 129 -2.43 11.00 -33.53
CA LYS A 129 -3.45 11.40 -34.51
C LYS A 129 -3.22 10.63 -35.81
N ILE A 130 -4.03 9.62 -36.07
CA ILE A 130 -4.05 8.92 -37.35
C ILE A 130 -5.39 9.23 -38.05
N GLY A 131 -5.32 9.91 -39.19
CA GLY A 131 -6.50 10.23 -40.00
C GLY A 131 -7.56 11.09 -39.32
N GLY A 132 -7.16 12.00 -38.39
CA GLY A 132 -8.11 12.91 -37.72
C GLY A 132 -8.78 12.35 -36.47
N SER A 133 -8.59 11.06 -36.14
CA SER A 133 -9.06 10.44 -34.90
C SER A 133 -7.92 10.18 -33.95
N GLU A 134 -8.12 10.46 -32.65
CA GLU A 134 -7.17 10.11 -31.61
C GLU A 134 -7.23 8.58 -31.36
N VAL A 135 -6.14 7.88 -31.66
CA VAL A 135 -5.98 6.46 -31.38
C VAL A 135 -5.04 6.29 -30.18
N LEU A 136 -5.50 5.60 -29.16
CA LEU A 136 -4.67 5.22 -28.03
C LEU A 136 -3.67 4.15 -28.48
N LEU A 137 -2.38 4.51 -28.48
CA LEU A 137 -1.33 3.55 -28.78
C LEU A 137 -1.12 2.60 -27.59
N PRO A 138 -0.98 1.29 -27.80
CA PRO A 138 -0.60 0.38 -26.74
C PRO A 138 0.78 0.78 -26.19
N LYS A 139 0.94 0.80 -24.86
CA LYS A 139 2.24 0.97 -24.23
C LYS A 139 3.19 -0.13 -24.76
N LYS A 140 4.32 0.27 -25.33
CA LYS A 140 5.35 -0.68 -25.82
C LYS A 140 6.34 -1.10 -24.74
N GLU A 141 6.29 -0.46 -23.59
CA GLU A 141 7.24 -0.66 -22.49
C GLU A 141 6.50 -0.69 -21.14
N PHE A 142 7.03 -1.47 -20.20
CA PHE A 142 6.64 -1.44 -18.81
C PHE A 142 7.84 -1.04 -17.93
N GLN A 143 7.54 -0.44 -16.79
CA GLN A 143 8.53 0.12 -15.87
C GLN A 143 8.66 -0.75 -14.61
N ALA A 144 9.72 -0.54 -13.84
CA ALA A 144 9.90 -1.17 -12.54
C ALA A 144 8.69 -0.96 -11.61
N LEU A 145 8.10 0.24 -11.63
CA LEU A 145 6.91 0.55 -10.84
C LEU A 145 5.67 -0.19 -11.34
N ASP A 146 5.50 -0.38 -12.65
CA ASP A 146 4.37 -1.13 -13.20
C ASP A 146 4.42 -2.60 -12.71
N LEU A 147 5.60 -3.21 -12.75
CA LEU A 147 5.78 -4.58 -12.25
C LEU A 147 5.59 -4.66 -10.72
N PHE A 148 6.03 -3.65 -9.99
CA PHE A 148 5.81 -3.56 -8.56
C PHE A 148 4.31 -3.45 -8.22
N ASP A 149 3.57 -2.61 -8.94
CA ASP A 149 2.13 -2.45 -8.77
C ASP A 149 1.37 -3.73 -9.17
N TYR A 150 1.79 -4.42 -10.23
CA TYR A 150 1.27 -5.74 -10.58
C TYR A 150 1.45 -6.75 -9.43
N ILE A 151 2.67 -6.86 -8.89
CA ILE A 151 2.98 -7.74 -7.76
C ILE A 151 2.09 -7.38 -6.56
N TYR A 152 1.95 -6.10 -6.28
CA TYR A 152 1.16 -5.62 -5.16
C TYR A 152 -0.33 -5.94 -5.31
N ALA A 153 -0.88 -5.82 -6.52
CA ALA A 153 -2.25 -6.23 -6.82
C ALA A 153 -2.46 -7.72 -6.57
N VAL A 154 -1.60 -8.58 -7.14
CA VAL A 154 -1.71 -10.04 -6.96
C VAL A 154 -1.65 -10.45 -5.48
N LEU A 155 -0.75 -9.84 -4.70
CA LEU A 155 -0.64 -10.10 -3.26
C LEU A 155 -1.87 -9.64 -2.45
N HIS A 156 -2.72 -8.81 -3.04
CA HIS A 156 -3.99 -8.36 -2.44
C HIS A 156 -5.22 -9.10 -2.94
N SER A 157 -5.07 -10.02 -3.90
CA SER A 157 -6.16 -10.87 -4.36
C SER A 157 -6.60 -11.87 -3.27
N PRO A 158 -7.87 -11.86 -2.83
CA PRO A 158 -8.41 -12.86 -1.92
C PRO A 158 -8.29 -14.28 -2.46
N SER A 159 -8.59 -14.50 -3.74
CA SER A 159 -8.51 -15.80 -4.39
C SER A 159 -7.08 -16.33 -4.47
N TYR A 160 -6.10 -15.47 -4.79
CA TYR A 160 -4.68 -15.83 -4.73
C TYR A 160 -4.27 -16.24 -3.31
N ARG A 161 -4.64 -15.45 -2.30
CA ARG A 161 -4.31 -15.73 -0.89
C ARG A 161 -4.90 -17.06 -0.41
N GLU A 162 -6.14 -17.36 -0.77
CA GLU A 162 -6.79 -18.61 -0.39
C GLU A 162 -6.17 -19.81 -1.13
N LYS A 163 -5.93 -19.68 -2.44
CA LYS A 163 -5.34 -20.73 -3.27
C LYS A 163 -3.95 -21.15 -2.79
N TYR A 164 -3.14 -20.18 -2.37
CA TYR A 164 -1.74 -20.42 -1.98
C TYR A 164 -1.48 -20.32 -0.48
N LYS A 165 -2.53 -20.35 0.36
CA LYS A 165 -2.42 -20.10 1.80
C LYS A 165 -1.38 -20.97 2.52
N GLU A 166 -1.24 -22.23 2.17
CA GLU A 166 -0.28 -23.12 2.81
C GLU A 166 1.17 -22.78 2.44
N PHE A 167 1.43 -22.36 1.18
CA PHE A 167 2.74 -21.87 0.77
C PHE A 167 3.08 -20.53 1.40
N LEU A 168 2.11 -19.64 1.50
CA LEU A 168 2.28 -18.31 2.11
C LEU A 168 2.58 -18.36 3.62
N LYS A 169 2.37 -19.49 4.26
CA LYS A 169 2.74 -19.72 5.67
C LYS A 169 4.22 -20.06 5.86
N ILE A 170 4.86 -20.65 4.88
CA ILE A 170 6.19 -21.27 5.03
C ILE A 170 7.29 -20.61 4.20
N ASP A 171 6.92 -19.81 3.20
CA ASP A 171 7.90 -19.11 2.33
C ASP A 171 7.35 -17.78 1.81
N PHE A 172 8.22 -16.98 1.21
CA PHE A 172 7.84 -15.75 0.54
C PHE A 172 6.79 -16.00 -0.56
N PRO A 173 5.86 -15.05 -0.77
CA PRO A 173 4.91 -15.12 -1.86
C PRO A 173 5.59 -15.30 -3.22
N ARG A 174 5.07 -16.21 -4.03
CA ARG A 174 5.48 -16.43 -5.41
C ARG A 174 4.40 -15.91 -6.34
N VAL A 175 4.66 -14.77 -6.95
CA VAL A 175 3.71 -14.12 -7.86
C VAL A 175 3.82 -14.78 -9.24
N PRO A 176 2.70 -15.17 -9.88
CA PRO A 176 2.71 -15.71 -11.23
C PRO A 176 3.22 -14.68 -12.24
N TYR A 177 3.75 -15.15 -13.36
CA TYR A 177 4.11 -14.24 -14.45
C TYR A 177 2.87 -13.55 -15.02
N PRO A 178 2.98 -12.25 -15.35
CA PRO A 178 1.85 -11.51 -15.88
C PRO A 178 1.39 -12.03 -17.23
N LYS A 179 0.07 -11.97 -17.46
CA LYS A 179 -0.54 -12.27 -18.75
C LYS A 179 -0.82 -10.96 -19.51
N PRO A 180 -0.60 -10.90 -20.84
CA PRO A 180 -0.80 -9.68 -21.62
C PRO A 180 -2.19 -9.06 -21.44
N GLU A 181 -3.23 -9.90 -21.36
CA GLU A 181 -4.63 -9.49 -21.33
C GLU A 181 -5.01 -8.76 -20.03
N THR A 182 -4.36 -9.11 -18.92
CA THR A 182 -4.74 -8.62 -17.58
C THR A 182 -3.67 -7.73 -16.93
N PHE A 183 -2.46 -7.70 -17.48
CA PHE A 183 -1.32 -7.00 -16.87
C PHE A 183 -1.62 -5.55 -16.53
N TRP A 184 -2.03 -4.75 -17.52
CA TRP A 184 -2.25 -3.31 -17.31
C TRP A 184 -3.45 -3.00 -16.39
N GLN A 185 -4.45 -3.88 -16.38
CA GLN A 185 -5.57 -3.75 -15.44
C GLN A 185 -5.10 -3.97 -14.00
N LEU A 186 -4.29 -5.01 -13.77
CA LEU A 186 -3.71 -5.30 -12.46
C LEU A 186 -2.70 -4.22 -12.02
N VAL A 187 -1.87 -3.70 -12.94
CA VAL A 187 -1.00 -2.55 -12.70
C VAL A 187 -1.81 -1.34 -12.23
N SER A 188 -2.91 -1.01 -12.92
CA SER A 188 -3.78 0.11 -12.53
C SER A 188 -4.39 -0.08 -11.15
N LEU A 189 -4.89 -1.28 -10.85
CA LEU A 189 -5.47 -1.61 -9.54
C LEU A 189 -4.42 -1.59 -8.43
N GLY A 190 -3.21 -2.13 -8.69
CA GLY A 190 -2.10 -2.09 -7.74
C GLY A 190 -1.60 -0.68 -7.46
N GLY A 191 -1.52 0.17 -8.49
CA GLY A 191 -1.18 1.59 -8.33
C GLY A 191 -2.19 2.35 -7.47
N LYS A 192 -3.49 2.05 -7.63
CA LYS A 192 -4.55 2.57 -6.75
C LYS A 192 -4.37 2.11 -5.31
N LEU A 193 -4.14 0.80 -5.08
CA LEU A 193 -3.85 0.28 -3.73
C LEU A 193 -2.63 0.97 -3.13
N ARG A 194 -1.55 1.15 -3.90
CA ARG A 194 -0.34 1.84 -3.45
C ARG A 194 -0.65 3.27 -3.01
N SER A 195 -1.38 4.03 -3.80
CA SER A 195 -1.77 5.41 -3.46
C SER A 195 -2.64 5.48 -2.20
N LEU A 196 -3.58 4.55 -2.04
CA LEU A 196 -4.43 4.43 -0.84
C LEU A 196 -3.61 4.09 0.40
N HIS A 197 -2.72 3.10 0.32
CA HIS A 197 -1.97 2.60 1.47
C HIS A 197 -0.85 3.55 1.90
N LEU A 198 -0.35 4.38 0.98
CA LEU A 198 0.56 5.48 1.31
C LEU A 198 -0.19 6.74 1.76
N LEU A 199 -1.52 6.71 1.78
CA LEU A 199 -2.38 7.85 2.08
C LEU A 199 -2.12 9.06 1.16
N GLU A 200 -1.83 8.82 -0.11
CA GLU A 200 -1.55 9.85 -1.13
C GLU A 200 -2.76 10.19 -2.00
N ASP A 201 -3.79 9.35 -1.96
CA ASP A 201 -5.02 9.54 -2.72
C ASP A 201 -5.88 10.66 -2.09
N THR A 202 -6.23 11.67 -2.89
CA THR A 202 -7.04 12.82 -2.44
C THR A 202 -8.47 12.43 -2.09
N SER A 203 -9.00 11.35 -2.68
CA SER A 203 -10.34 10.84 -2.38
C SER A 203 -10.49 10.32 -0.95
N LEU A 204 -9.39 10.17 -0.20
CA LEU A 204 -9.40 9.80 1.21
C LEU A 204 -9.89 10.94 2.12
N ASP A 205 -9.94 12.18 1.62
CA ASP A 205 -10.44 13.33 2.38
C ASP A 205 -11.97 13.43 2.39
N GLU A 206 -12.67 12.59 1.62
CA GLU A 206 -14.13 12.47 1.70
C GLU A 206 -14.56 12.07 3.11
N ARG A 207 -15.53 12.81 3.67
CA ARG A 207 -16.02 12.55 5.03
C ARG A 207 -16.99 11.37 5.02
N ILE A 208 -16.66 10.31 5.76
CA ILE A 208 -17.51 9.13 5.90
C ILE A 208 -17.86 8.81 7.36
N ILE A 209 -17.06 9.29 8.32
CA ILE A 209 -17.33 9.14 9.74
C ILE A 209 -17.79 10.47 10.34
N ASP A 210 -18.62 10.41 11.36
CA ASP A 210 -19.13 11.57 12.09
C ASP A 210 -18.89 11.44 13.59
N ILE A 211 -19.05 12.56 14.30
CA ILE A 211 -19.00 12.63 15.75
C ILE A 211 -20.42 12.91 16.25
N LYS A 212 -20.88 12.14 17.22
CA LYS A 212 -22.16 12.29 17.90
C LYS A 212 -21.90 12.66 19.36
N GLY A 213 -22.61 13.65 19.85
CA GLY A 213 -22.45 14.19 21.19
C GLY A 213 -21.62 15.47 21.24
N GLU A 214 -21.55 16.08 22.44
CA GLU A 214 -20.79 17.29 22.70
C GLU A 214 -19.82 17.03 23.86
N GLY A 215 -18.55 17.37 23.66
CA GLY A 215 -17.51 17.13 24.67
C GLY A 215 -16.14 16.90 24.07
N GLU A 216 -15.19 16.55 24.90
CA GLU A 216 -13.84 16.23 24.49
C GLU A 216 -13.78 14.85 23.85
N LEU A 217 -13.01 14.72 22.77
CA LEU A 217 -12.76 13.43 22.09
C LEU A 217 -11.73 12.59 22.88
N LEU A 218 -11.91 12.48 24.18
CA LEU A 218 -11.06 11.66 25.04
C LEU A 218 -11.41 10.18 24.85
N ILE A 219 -10.44 9.36 24.47
CA ILE A 219 -10.59 7.91 24.47
C ILE A 219 -10.41 7.40 25.90
N LYS A 220 -11.51 7.21 26.63
CA LYS A 220 -11.51 6.97 28.06
C LYS A 220 -11.15 5.54 28.43
N ASN A 221 -11.55 4.56 27.61
CA ASN A 221 -11.46 3.14 27.95
C ASN A 221 -10.70 2.33 26.88
N SER A 222 -10.16 1.18 27.29
CA SER A 222 -9.70 0.16 26.37
C SER A 222 -10.91 -0.33 25.56
N LEU A 223 -10.98 0.01 24.30
CA LEU A 223 -12.10 -0.25 23.39
C LEU A 223 -12.47 -1.74 23.35
N ASN A 224 -13.49 -2.10 24.11
CA ASN A 224 -13.99 -3.47 24.24
C ASN A 224 -15.30 -3.63 23.45
N LYS A 225 -15.81 -4.84 23.35
CA LYS A 225 -17.09 -5.13 22.69
C LYS A 225 -18.30 -4.37 23.26
N LYS A 226 -18.20 -3.87 24.50
CA LYS A 226 -19.25 -3.07 25.16
C LYS A 226 -19.26 -1.61 24.70
N ASP A 227 -18.18 -1.14 24.09
CA ASP A 227 -17.99 0.25 23.74
C ASP A 227 -18.43 0.55 22.31
N PHE A 228 -18.87 -0.45 21.55
CA PHE A 228 -19.41 -0.26 20.20
C PHE A 228 -20.66 -1.09 19.95
N SER A 229 -21.53 -0.58 19.09
CA SER A 229 -22.68 -1.27 18.54
C SER A 229 -22.59 -1.33 17.02
N ILE A 230 -23.26 -2.29 16.42
CA ILE A 230 -23.34 -2.48 14.98
C ILE A 230 -24.81 -2.43 14.58
N GLU A 231 -25.14 -1.54 13.64
CA GLU A 231 -26.47 -1.38 13.07
C GLU A 231 -26.29 -1.00 11.58
N ASP A 232 -27.06 -1.63 10.70
CA ASP A 232 -27.07 -1.36 9.25
C ASP A 232 -25.64 -1.33 8.62
N GLU A 233 -24.80 -2.32 8.93
CA GLU A 233 -23.41 -2.40 8.47
C GLU A 233 -22.52 -1.21 8.86
N LYS A 234 -22.92 -0.47 9.89
CA LYS A 234 -22.18 0.65 10.47
C LYS A 234 -21.89 0.41 11.94
N VAL A 235 -20.78 0.92 12.39
CA VAL A 235 -20.36 0.87 13.78
C VAL A 235 -20.50 2.25 14.40
N GLU A 236 -21.16 2.31 15.54
CA GLU A 236 -21.10 3.41 16.49
C GLU A 236 -20.15 3.03 17.61
N LEU A 237 -19.07 3.78 17.77
CA LEU A 237 -18.05 3.57 18.79
C LEU A 237 -18.10 4.67 19.84
N ARG A 238 -18.37 4.31 21.07
CA ARG A 238 -18.35 5.22 22.22
C ARG A 238 -16.92 5.46 22.69
N LEU A 239 -16.45 6.70 22.61
CA LEU A 239 -15.13 7.10 23.12
C LEU A 239 -15.15 7.34 24.63
N ASN A 240 -16.22 7.96 25.12
CA ASN A 240 -16.50 8.26 26.53
C ASN A 240 -18.03 8.36 26.74
N ASP A 241 -18.46 8.87 27.90
CA ASP A 241 -19.87 8.93 28.26
C ASP A 241 -20.67 9.97 27.44
N GLU A 242 -19.99 10.92 26.79
CA GLU A 242 -20.57 12.08 26.11
C GLU A 242 -20.45 11.99 24.58
N VAL A 243 -19.41 11.29 24.07
CA VAL A 243 -19.03 11.36 22.66
C VAL A 243 -18.83 9.98 22.05
N SER A 244 -19.42 9.79 20.88
CA SER A 244 -19.23 8.61 20.02
C SER A 244 -18.70 9.01 18.64
N VAL A 245 -17.94 8.12 18.01
CA VAL A 245 -17.67 8.13 16.56
C VAL A 245 -18.70 7.24 15.88
N VAL A 246 -19.42 7.78 14.91
CA VAL A 246 -20.51 7.09 14.23
C VAL A 246 -20.23 6.95 12.74
N ASN A 247 -21.04 6.13 12.05
CA ASN A 247 -20.95 5.86 10.63
C ASN A 247 -19.64 5.18 10.19
N ILE A 248 -18.94 4.48 11.09
CA ILE A 248 -17.77 3.68 10.69
C ILE A 248 -18.29 2.46 9.90
N PRO A 249 -17.94 2.29 8.61
CA PRO A 249 -18.38 1.12 7.85
C PRO A 249 -17.84 -0.18 8.47
N LEU A 250 -18.70 -1.19 8.60
CA LEU A 250 -18.35 -2.47 9.20
C LEU A 250 -17.18 -3.14 8.48
N VAL A 251 -17.14 -3.04 7.14
CA VAL A 251 -16.03 -3.56 6.33
C VAL A 251 -14.68 -2.98 6.74
N ALA A 252 -14.60 -1.69 7.06
CA ALA A 252 -13.36 -1.07 7.53
C ALA A 252 -13.05 -1.44 8.99
N TRP A 253 -14.08 -1.54 9.83
CA TRP A 253 -13.93 -1.93 11.24
C TRP A 253 -13.38 -3.34 11.41
N GLU A 254 -13.83 -4.26 10.58
CA GLU A 254 -13.44 -5.66 10.61
C GLU A 254 -12.23 -5.99 9.72
N PHE A 255 -11.78 -5.04 8.90
CA PHE A 255 -10.67 -5.25 7.97
C PHE A 255 -9.38 -5.65 8.69
N TYR A 256 -8.73 -6.72 8.20
CA TYR A 256 -7.45 -7.20 8.72
C TYR A 256 -6.29 -6.82 7.82
N ILE A 257 -5.24 -6.30 8.44
CA ILE A 257 -3.91 -6.15 7.83
C ILE A 257 -2.91 -6.81 8.76
N GLY A 258 -2.14 -7.76 8.25
CA GLY A 258 -1.26 -8.56 9.10
C GLY A 258 -2.04 -9.22 10.24
N GLY A 259 -1.56 -9.09 11.46
CA GLY A 259 -2.16 -9.67 12.66
C GLY A 259 -3.21 -8.80 13.36
N TYR A 260 -3.63 -7.67 12.80
CA TYR A 260 -4.50 -6.70 13.49
C TYR A 260 -5.50 -6.00 12.58
N GLN A 261 -6.49 -5.36 13.20
CA GLN A 261 -7.50 -4.53 12.55
C GLN A 261 -7.09 -3.05 12.69
N PRO A 262 -6.67 -2.38 11.60
CA PRO A 262 -6.11 -1.03 11.68
C PRO A 262 -7.06 0.01 12.27
N ALA A 263 -8.35 -0.03 11.92
CA ALA A 263 -9.37 0.87 12.43
C ALA A 263 -9.47 0.83 13.96
N GLN A 264 -9.46 -0.37 14.53
CA GLN A 264 -9.52 -0.57 15.98
C GLN A 264 -8.17 -0.28 16.65
N LYS A 265 -7.07 -0.76 16.05
CA LYS A 265 -5.75 -0.60 16.64
C LYS A 265 -5.35 0.87 16.75
N TRP A 266 -5.63 1.67 15.73
CA TRP A 266 -5.31 3.09 15.74
C TRP A 266 -5.92 3.82 16.94
N LEU A 267 -7.16 3.49 17.31
CA LEU A 267 -7.85 4.04 18.47
C LEU A 267 -7.31 3.44 19.78
N LYS A 268 -7.09 2.12 19.82
CA LYS A 268 -6.55 1.45 21.02
C LYS A 268 -5.18 1.99 21.42
N ASP A 269 -4.34 2.34 20.47
CA ASP A 269 -3.02 2.92 20.73
C ASP A 269 -3.09 4.38 21.25
N ARG A 270 -4.29 4.98 21.27
CA ARG A 270 -4.56 6.36 21.71
C ARG A 270 -5.44 6.45 22.95
N VAL A 271 -5.64 5.35 23.65
CA VAL A 271 -6.36 5.34 24.92
C VAL A 271 -5.70 6.31 25.91
N GLY A 272 -6.51 7.11 26.59
CA GLY A 272 -6.08 8.18 27.49
C GLY A 272 -5.68 9.50 26.80
N ARG A 273 -5.81 9.59 25.46
CA ARG A 273 -5.55 10.82 24.70
C ARG A 273 -6.84 11.50 24.29
N VAL A 274 -6.82 12.83 24.29
CA VAL A 274 -7.82 13.66 23.62
C VAL A 274 -7.43 13.79 22.15
N LEU A 275 -8.32 13.36 21.26
CA LEU A 275 -8.11 13.47 19.82
C LEU A 275 -8.43 14.91 19.36
N ASN A 276 -7.61 15.41 18.47
CA ASN A 276 -7.83 16.71 17.84
C ASN A 276 -8.42 16.54 16.42
N ARG A 277 -8.69 17.67 15.75
CA ARG A 277 -9.24 17.69 14.39
C ARG A 277 -8.32 16.98 13.36
N ALA A 278 -7.01 17.10 13.51
CA ALA A 278 -6.06 16.43 12.60
C ALA A 278 -6.06 14.92 12.83
N ASP A 279 -6.15 14.47 14.08
CA ASP A 279 -6.30 13.06 14.42
C ASP A 279 -7.57 12.46 13.78
N MET A 280 -8.71 13.16 13.89
CA MET A 280 -9.97 12.71 13.30
C MET A 280 -9.93 12.71 11.76
N LYS A 281 -9.31 13.73 11.16
CA LYS A 281 -9.07 13.73 9.71
C LYS A 281 -8.23 12.52 9.28
N HIS A 282 -7.16 12.24 10.02
CA HIS A 282 -6.30 11.08 9.73
C HIS A 282 -7.05 9.75 9.91
N TYR A 283 -7.85 9.63 10.97
CA TYR A 283 -8.67 8.45 11.20
C TYR A 283 -9.69 8.24 10.09
N ASN A 284 -10.38 9.30 9.65
CA ASN A 284 -11.28 9.24 8.50
C ASN A 284 -10.58 8.74 7.22
N ARG A 285 -9.34 9.18 6.97
CA ARG A 285 -8.53 8.71 5.84
C ARG A 285 -8.20 7.21 5.94
N ILE A 286 -7.87 6.73 7.15
CA ILE A 286 -7.64 5.29 7.38
C ILE A 286 -8.91 4.51 7.04
N ILE A 287 -10.08 4.92 7.55
CA ILE A 287 -11.34 4.23 7.30
C ILE A 287 -11.67 4.23 5.81
N ASN A 288 -11.51 5.36 5.11
CA ASN A 288 -11.68 5.44 3.66
C ASN A 288 -10.74 4.49 2.91
N ALA A 289 -9.46 4.46 3.29
CA ALA A 289 -8.48 3.58 2.66
C ALA A 289 -8.89 2.11 2.79
N LEU A 290 -9.36 1.67 3.97
CA LEU A 290 -9.79 0.30 4.20
C LEU A 290 -11.02 -0.08 3.36
N CYS A 291 -12.04 0.81 3.29
CA CYS A 291 -13.21 0.59 2.44
C CYS A 291 -12.83 0.48 0.96
N LYS A 292 -12.01 1.41 0.46
CA LYS A 292 -11.59 1.42 -0.94
C LYS A 292 -10.67 0.24 -1.27
N THR A 293 -9.86 -0.21 -0.31
CA THR A 293 -9.04 -1.43 -0.44
C THR A 293 -9.90 -2.65 -0.67
N ASP A 294 -10.94 -2.87 0.14
CA ASP A 294 -11.86 -3.99 -0.03
C ASP A 294 -12.50 -4.02 -1.42
N LEU A 295 -12.95 -2.86 -1.91
CA LEU A 295 -13.53 -2.75 -3.25
C LEU A 295 -12.50 -3.06 -4.36
N ILE A 296 -11.26 -2.61 -4.21
CA ILE A 296 -10.21 -2.90 -5.19
C ILE A 296 -9.81 -4.37 -5.14
N MET A 297 -9.72 -4.98 -3.97
CA MET A 297 -9.42 -6.41 -3.81
C MET A 297 -10.45 -7.29 -4.55
N LYS A 298 -11.74 -6.96 -4.48
CA LYS A 298 -12.79 -7.64 -5.25
C LYS A 298 -12.58 -7.49 -6.76
N LYS A 299 -12.26 -6.27 -7.23
CA LYS A 299 -11.97 -6.03 -8.65
C LYS A 299 -10.71 -6.75 -9.15
N ILE A 300 -9.71 -6.93 -8.29
CA ILE A 300 -8.51 -7.71 -8.63
C ILE A 300 -8.90 -9.17 -8.89
N ASP A 301 -9.77 -9.75 -8.06
CA ASP A 301 -10.23 -11.14 -8.24
C ASP A 301 -11.07 -11.34 -9.50
N GLU A 302 -11.79 -10.30 -9.96
CA GLU A 302 -12.52 -10.33 -11.24
C GLU A 302 -11.58 -10.35 -12.46
N VAL A 303 -10.36 -9.83 -12.32
CA VAL A 303 -9.36 -9.70 -13.40
C VAL A 303 -8.40 -10.90 -13.44
N LEU A 304 -8.07 -11.51 -12.32
CA LEU A 304 -7.08 -12.58 -12.14
C LEU A 304 -7.61 -13.94 -12.61
#